data_3cacdc1d8211aa79840791c5e0d8ade7
#
_entry.id   3cacdc1d8211aa79840791c5e0d8ade7
#
_cell.length_a   1.000
_cell.length_b   1.000
_cell.length_c   1.000
_cell.angle_alpha   90.00
_cell.angle_beta   90.00
_cell.angle_gamma   90.00
#
_symmetry.space_group_name_H-M   'P 1'
#
loop_
_entity.id
_entity.type
_entity.pdbx_description
1 polymer ?
#
loop_
_entity_poly.entity_id
_entity_poly.type
_entity_poly.pdbx_seq_one_letter_code
_entity_poly.pdbx_strand_id
1 'polypeptide(L)'
;MISLNQVTKQYGQVTVLKNITLSIEEPGIYCLLGRNGAGKTTFLKSIAGYQNITTGTIQVDGKTISTAALDTGVSYIENFAKHFNLPVRKLLQIASEVNPSYDYDFASEMMERFELDGKKKFNHLSLGMKTMVSTIICLASNKNVILLDEPVLGFDAIMRVEFYEMLAESFQKHPRIIIVSTHIISGRCSAKHHKNRKNETEPVAGKQAFYNSENGCHFFAPP
;
A
#
# COMPACT_ATOMS: atom_id res chain seq x y z
N MET A 1 -4.75 -7.35 11.60
CA MET A 1 -5.31 -8.54 10.91
C MET A 1 -6.30 -8.11 9.84
N ILE A 2 -6.26 -8.72 8.65
CA ILE A 2 -7.24 -8.51 7.57
C ILE A 2 -7.93 -9.86 7.30
N SER A 3 -9.26 -9.89 7.24
CA SER A 3 -10.04 -11.08 6.91
C SER A 3 -11.08 -10.76 5.85
N LEU A 4 -11.08 -11.53 4.77
CA LEU A 4 -12.08 -11.52 3.71
C LEU A 4 -12.81 -12.88 3.71
N ASN A 5 -14.13 -12.84 3.71
CA ASN A 5 -14.94 -14.07 3.65
C ASN A 5 -15.92 -13.98 2.48
N GLN A 6 -15.71 -14.84 1.47
CA GLN A 6 -16.54 -14.97 0.27
C GLN A 6 -16.84 -13.64 -0.44
N VAL A 7 -15.83 -12.76 -0.50
CA VAL A 7 -15.98 -11.42 -1.05
C VAL A 7 -16.14 -11.45 -2.56
N THR A 8 -17.23 -10.89 -3.04
CA THR A 8 -17.51 -10.69 -4.46
C THR A 8 -17.76 -9.23 -4.75
N LYS A 9 -17.22 -8.72 -5.85
CA LYS A 9 -17.50 -7.38 -6.37
C LYS A 9 -17.87 -7.43 -7.84
N GLN A 10 -19.04 -6.87 -8.14
CA GLN A 10 -19.56 -6.74 -9.51
C GLN A 10 -19.79 -5.27 -9.87
N TYR A 11 -19.58 -4.95 -11.12
CA TYR A 11 -19.94 -3.69 -11.77
C TYR A 11 -20.86 -4.02 -12.95
N GLY A 12 -22.17 -3.82 -12.80
CA GLY A 12 -23.14 -4.28 -13.76
C GLY A 12 -23.05 -5.80 -13.96
N GLN A 13 -22.74 -6.23 -15.18
CA GLN A 13 -22.61 -7.65 -15.53
C GLN A 13 -21.17 -8.19 -15.34
N VAL A 14 -20.20 -7.33 -14.99
CA VAL A 14 -18.80 -7.72 -14.88
C VAL A 14 -18.45 -8.03 -13.43
N THR A 15 -18.07 -9.28 -13.15
CA THR A 15 -17.54 -9.69 -11.83
C THR A 15 -16.04 -9.46 -11.82
N VAL A 16 -15.58 -8.54 -10.97
CA VAL A 16 -14.15 -8.17 -10.83
C VAL A 16 -13.47 -8.94 -9.71
N LEU A 17 -14.14 -9.12 -8.56
CA LEU A 17 -13.69 -9.98 -7.48
C LEU A 17 -14.69 -11.11 -7.34
N LYS A 18 -14.23 -12.38 -7.32
CA LYS A 18 -15.11 -13.54 -7.35
C LYS A 18 -14.82 -14.45 -6.14
N ASN A 19 -15.73 -14.42 -5.18
CA ASN A 19 -15.74 -15.31 -4.01
C ASN A 19 -14.40 -15.43 -3.27
N ILE A 20 -13.80 -14.28 -2.92
CA ILE A 20 -12.47 -14.23 -2.31
C ILE A 20 -12.56 -14.54 -0.82
N THR A 21 -11.80 -15.53 -0.37
CA THR A 21 -11.58 -15.82 1.04
C THR A 21 -10.08 -15.77 1.32
N LEU A 22 -9.66 -14.88 2.22
CA LEU A 22 -8.25 -14.62 2.55
C LEU A 22 -8.14 -14.13 3.99
N SER A 23 -7.13 -14.60 4.72
CA SER A 23 -6.72 -14.05 6.02
C SER A 23 -5.26 -13.62 5.98
N ILE A 24 -4.96 -12.42 6.49
CA ILE A 24 -3.61 -11.90 6.70
C ILE A 24 -3.52 -11.53 8.18
N GLU A 25 -2.78 -12.30 8.94
CA GLU A 25 -2.73 -12.19 10.39
C GLU A 25 -1.45 -11.50 10.86
N GLU A 26 -0.34 -11.82 10.22
CA GLU A 26 0.99 -11.36 10.63
C GLU A 26 1.36 -10.02 9.99
N PRO A 27 2.05 -9.13 10.74
CA PRO A 27 2.72 -7.98 10.16
C PRO A 27 3.69 -8.38 9.06
N GLY A 28 3.71 -7.62 7.96
CA GLY A 28 4.58 -7.92 6.83
C GLY A 28 4.38 -6.96 5.67
N ILE A 29 5.32 -6.98 4.72
CA ILE A 29 5.19 -6.27 3.44
C ILE A 29 4.77 -7.28 2.38
N TYR A 30 3.52 -7.19 1.96
CA TYR A 30 2.87 -8.11 1.02
C TYR A 30 2.82 -7.52 -0.38
N CYS A 31 3.02 -8.34 -1.39
CA CYS A 31 2.88 -7.96 -2.79
C CYS A 31 1.57 -8.49 -3.38
N LEU A 32 0.76 -7.61 -3.95
CA LEU A 32 -0.39 -7.96 -4.78
C LEU A 32 0.00 -7.85 -6.26
N LEU A 33 0.33 -8.98 -6.88
CA LEU A 33 0.74 -9.04 -8.28
C LEU A 33 -0.44 -9.35 -9.21
N GLY A 34 -0.47 -8.72 -10.37
CA GLY A 34 -1.47 -9.01 -11.39
C GLY A 34 -1.39 -8.04 -12.57
N ARG A 35 -1.88 -8.46 -13.72
CA ARG A 35 -1.97 -7.61 -14.92
C ARG A 35 -2.90 -6.41 -14.68
N ASN A 36 -2.79 -5.39 -15.56
CA ASN A 36 -3.77 -4.31 -15.56
C ASN A 36 -5.17 -4.87 -15.82
N GLY A 37 -6.17 -4.39 -15.08
CA GLY A 37 -7.53 -4.92 -15.14
C GLY A 37 -7.81 -6.17 -14.28
N ALA A 38 -6.81 -6.76 -13.62
CA ALA A 38 -6.98 -7.96 -12.79
C ALA A 38 -7.74 -7.73 -11.45
N GLY A 39 -8.17 -6.50 -11.17
CA GLY A 39 -8.95 -6.19 -9.98
C GLY A 39 -8.14 -5.72 -8.77
N LYS A 40 -6.82 -5.50 -8.88
CA LYS A 40 -5.95 -5.07 -7.77
C LYS A 40 -6.48 -3.81 -7.06
N THR A 41 -6.74 -2.75 -7.81
CA THR A 41 -7.32 -1.50 -7.28
C THR A 41 -8.67 -1.72 -6.62
N THR A 42 -9.54 -2.54 -7.23
CA THR A 42 -10.84 -2.89 -6.66
C THR A 42 -10.68 -3.61 -5.33
N PHE A 43 -9.75 -4.56 -5.26
CA PHE A 43 -9.43 -5.30 -4.03
C PHE A 43 -8.94 -4.37 -2.92
N LEU A 44 -7.95 -3.52 -3.21
CA LEU A 44 -7.42 -2.56 -2.22
C LEU A 44 -8.49 -1.55 -1.76
N LYS A 45 -9.28 -0.98 -2.70
CA LYS A 45 -10.37 -0.06 -2.37
C LYS A 45 -11.46 -0.70 -1.52
N SER A 46 -11.74 -2.00 -1.72
CA SER A 46 -12.69 -2.72 -0.90
C SER A 46 -12.20 -2.89 0.54
N ILE A 47 -10.93 -3.23 0.73
CA ILE A 47 -10.30 -3.33 2.08
C ILE A 47 -10.23 -1.95 2.75
N ALA A 48 -9.94 -0.89 1.99
CA ALA A 48 -9.88 0.47 2.51
C ALA A 48 -11.26 1.07 2.86
N GLY A 49 -12.37 0.43 2.46
CA GLY A 49 -13.72 0.97 2.65
C GLY A 49 -14.09 2.08 1.65
N TYR A 50 -13.30 2.28 0.57
CA TYR A 50 -13.62 3.28 -0.46
C TYR A 50 -14.66 2.83 -1.46
N GLN A 51 -15.02 1.55 -1.43
CA GLN A 51 -16.12 1.03 -2.24
C GLN A 51 -16.80 -0.16 -1.56
N ASN A 52 -18.11 -0.29 -1.77
CA ASN A 52 -18.88 -1.41 -1.27
C ASN A 52 -18.57 -2.67 -2.09
N ILE A 53 -18.52 -3.81 -1.41
CA ILE A 53 -18.56 -5.13 -2.02
C ILE A 53 -20.00 -5.51 -2.39
N THR A 54 -20.17 -6.49 -3.29
CA THR A 54 -21.50 -6.98 -3.68
C THR A 54 -22.02 -8.03 -2.70
N THR A 55 -21.17 -8.98 -2.31
CA THR A 55 -21.46 -10.01 -1.30
C THR A 55 -20.21 -10.34 -0.48
N GLY A 56 -20.41 -11.02 0.64
CA GLY A 56 -19.34 -11.40 1.55
C GLY A 56 -19.10 -10.37 2.66
N THR A 57 -17.98 -10.51 3.36
CA THR A 57 -17.57 -9.59 4.44
C THR A 57 -16.09 -9.30 4.40
N ILE A 58 -15.71 -8.09 4.77
CA ILE A 58 -14.31 -7.69 4.99
C ILE A 58 -14.18 -7.16 6.41
N GLN A 59 -13.16 -7.60 7.12
CA GLN A 59 -12.84 -7.12 8.46
C GLN A 59 -11.37 -6.70 8.53
N VAL A 60 -11.12 -5.62 9.23
CA VAL A 60 -9.76 -5.16 9.60
C VAL A 60 -9.74 -4.97 11.12
N ASP A 61 -8.81 -5.65 11.79
CA ASP A 61 -8.69 -5.66 13.25
C ASP A 61 -10.03 -5.97 13.96
N GLY A 62 -10.81 -6.93 13.41
CA GLY A 62 -12.11 -7.35 13.92
C GLY A 62 -13.26 -6.40 13.60
N LYS A 63 -13.01 -5.23 12.99
CA LYS A 63 -14.05 -4.28 12.59
C LYS A 63 -14.49 -4.56 11.15
N THR A 64 -15.80 -4.67 10.92
CA THR A 64 -16.35 -4.81 9.57
C THR A 64 -16.17 -3.53 8.78
N ILE A 65 -15.59 -3.64 7.59
CA ILE A 65 -15.33 -2.53 6.68
C ILE A 65 -16.59 -2.22 5.87
N SER A 66 -16.97 -0.94 5.86
CA SER A 66 -18.01 -0.40 4.98
C SER A 66 -17.64 1.01 4.55
N THR A 67 -18.27 1.51 3.48
CA THR A 67 -18.07 2.90 3.01
C THR A 67 -18.63 3.95 3.98
N ALA A 68 -19.39 3.55 4.98
CA ALA A 68 -19.92 4.43 6.02
C ALA A 68 -19.01 4.51 7.26
N ALA A 69 -17.96 3.68 7.35
CA ALA A 69 -17.05 3.69 8.48
C ALA A 69 -16.16 4.95 8.46
N LEU A 70 -16.16 5.73 9.54
CA LEU A 70 -15.34 6.94 9.66
C LEU A 70 -13.85 6.64 9.83
N ASP A 71 -13.50 5.56 10.52
CA ASP A 71 -12.12 5.11 10.70
C ASP A 71 -12.05 3.59 10.54
N THR A 72 -11.47 3.17 9.43
CA THR A 72 -11.25 1.75 9.11
C THR A 72 -9.95 1.19 9.69
N GLY A 73 -9.09 2.01 10.29
CA GLY A 73 -7.72 1.61 10.68
C GLY A 73 -6.79 1.40 9.49
N VAL A 74 -7.22 1.77 8.29
CA VAL A 74 -6.53 1.56 7.03
C VAL A 74 -6.10 2.90 6.43
N SER A 75 -4.86 2.98 5.96
CA SER A 75 -4.39 4.07 5.10
C SER A 75 -4.23 3.55 3.67
N TYR A 76 -4.80 4.26 2.71
CA TYR A 76 -4.81 3.86 1.30
C TYR A 76 -4.33 4.98 0.39
N ILE A 77 -3.44 4.65 -0.52
CA ILE A 77 -3.01 5.54 -1.58
C ILE A 77 -3.28 4.90 -2.94
N GLU A 78 -3.91 5.70 -3.78
CA GLU A 78 -4.05 5.47 -5.21
C GLU A 78 -3.08 6.37 -5.98
N ASN A 79 -2.52 5.86 -7.05
CA ASN A 79 -1.51 6.58 -7.85
C ASN A 79 -2.04 7.86 -8.54
N PHE A 80 -3.33 8.08 -8.56
CA PHE A 80 -3.92 9.32 -9.04
C PHE A 80 -4.03 10.31 -7.90
N ALA A 81 -2.93 11.01 -7.64
CA ALA A 81 -2.89 12.08 -6.67
C ALA A 81 -4.00 13.09 -6.94
N LYS A 82 -4.95 13.19 -6.00
CA LYS A 82 -5.94 14.26 -5.99
C LYS A 82 -5.23 15.60 -6.11
N HIS A 83 -5.80 16.53 -6.84
CA HIS A 83 -5.20 17.85 -7.06
C HIS A 83 -5.32 18.70 -5.79
N PHE A 84 -4.33 18.62 -4.91
CA PHE A 84 -4.23 19.54 -3.79
C PHE A 84 -3.47 20.80 -4.22
N ASN A 85 -4.09 21.97 -4.11
CA ASN A 85 -3.43 23.24 -4.38
C ASN A 85 -2.84 23.86 -3.09
N LEU A 86 -2.19 23.02 -2.29
CA LEU A 86 -1.57 23.40 -1.02
C LEU A 86 -0.07 23.10 -1.06
N PRO A 87 0.76 23.86 -0.32
CA PRO A 87 2.16 23.51 -0.08
C PRO A 87 2.25 22.14 0.59
N VAL A 88 3.26 21.33 0.24
CA VAL A 88 3.44 19.97 0.78
C VAL A 88 3.52 20.00 2.31
N ARG A 89 4.28 20.95 2.89
CA ARG A 89 4.36 21.12 4.36
C ARG A 89 2.99 21.30 5.03
N LYS A 90 2.04 21.97 4.32
CA LYS A 90 0.69 22.15 4.87
C LYS A 90 -0.12 20.87 4.83
N LEU A 91 0.11 20.00 3.83
CA LEU A 91 -0.50 18.66 3.78
C LEU A 91 -0.01 17.78 4.93
N LEU A 92 1.30 17.79 5.21
CA LEU A 92 1.88 17.08 6.36
C LEU A 92 1.31 17.59 7.69
N GLN A 93 1.19 18.92 7.84
CA GLN A 93 0.59 19.52 9.01
C GLN A 93 -0.86 19.10 9.20
N ILE A 94 -1.69 19.18 8.14
CA ILE A 94 -3.09 18.73 8.19
C ILE A 94 -3.15 17.24 8.56
N ALA A 95 -2.30 16.39 7.98
CA ALA A 95 -2.26 14.97 8.31
C ALA A 95 -1.97 14.74 9.80
N SER A 96 -1.07 15.52 10.40
CA SER A 96 -0.76 15.43 11.83
C SER A 96 -1.87 15.97 12.72
N GLU A 97 -2.58 17.02 12.28
CA GLU A 97 -3.72 17.60 13.04
C GLU A 97 -4.93 16.64 13.10
N VAL A 98 -5.17 15.87 12.02
CA VAL A 98 -6.31 14.94 11.95
C VAL A 98 -6.00 13.54 12.46
N ASN A 99 -4.74 13.20 12.66
CA ASN A 99 -4.32 11.89 13.13
C ASN A 99 -3.33 12.02 14.31
N PRO A 100 -3.77 11.83 15.55
CA PRO A 100 -2.90 11.94 16.73
C PRO A 100 -1.71 10.97 16.75
N SER A 101 -1.78 9.87 16.00
CA SER A 101 -0.70 8.89 15.88
C SER A 101 0.26 9.16 14.72
N TYR A 102 0.13 10.33 14.07
CA TYR A 102 0.96 10.68 12.91
C TYR A 102 2.42 10.91 13.32
N ASP A 103 3.34 10.19 12.68
CA ASP A 103 4.80 10.34 12.88
C ASP A 103 5.33 11.49 12.00
N TYR A 104 5.25 12.72 12.52
CA TYR A 104 5.70 13.91 11.81
C TYR A 104 7.21 13.91 11.59
N ASP A 105 7.99 13.36 12.53
CA ASP A 105 9.45 13.31 12.46
C ASP A 105 9.88 12.38 11.33
N PHE A 106 9.28 11.18 11.21
CA PHE A 106 9.50 10.29 10.07
C PHE A 106 9.14 10.98 8.75
N ALA A 107 7.99 11.66 8.69
CA ALA A 107 7.60 12.36 7.47
C ALA A 107 8.59 13.45 7.07
N SER A 108 9.09 14.24 8.04
CA SER A 108 10.06 15.30 7.80
C SER A 108 11.41 14.76 7.34
N GLU A 109 11.91 13.70 8.00
CA GLU A 109 13.13 12.99 7.62
C GLU A 109 13.08 12.47 6.19
N MET A 110 11.97 11.83 5.80
CA MET A 110 11.80 11.32 4.43
C MET A 110 11.67 12.46 3.42
N MET A 111 11.03 13.59 3.76
CA MET A 111 10.98 14.77 2.89
C MET A 111 12.38 15.33 2.60
N GLU A 112 13.27 15.37 3.60
CA GLU A 112 14.66 15.80 3.43
C GLU A 112 15.45 14.79 2.59
N ARG A 113 15.36 13.50 2.91
CA ARG A 113 16.06 12.42 2.20
C ARG A 113 15.75 12.41 0.70
N PHE A 114 14.50 12.64 0.32
CA PHE A 114 14.06 12.67 -1.08
C PHE A 114 14.11 14.05 -1.70
N GLU A 115 14.75 15.01 -1.05
CA GLU A 115 14.90 16.42 -1.52
C GLU A 115 13.57 17.05 -1.95
N LEU A 116 12.48 16.74 -1.23
CA LEU A 116 11.14 17.21 -1.53
C LEU A 116 10.90 18.58 -0.89
N ASP A 117 10.82 19.62 -1.72
CA ASP A 117 10.58 20.99 -1.24
C ASP A 117 9.17 21.16 -0.67
N GLY A 118 9.08 21.23 0.65
CA GLY A 118 7.82 21.42 1.38
C GLY A 118 7.10 22.76 1.09
N LYS A 119 7.77 23.75 0.48
CA LYS A 119 7.17 25.03 0.08
C LYS A 119 6.44 24.92 -1.26
N LYS A 120 6.82 23.98 -2.11
CA LYS A 120 6.14 23.75 -3.39
C LYS A 120 4.71 23.28 -3.17
N LYS A 121 3.81 23.76 -4.03
CA LYS A 121 2.43 23.25 -4.07
C LYS A 121 2.42 21.84 -4.63
N PHE A 122 1.63 20.96 -4.02
CA PHE A 122 1.55 19.55 -4.39
C PHE A 122 1.23 19.34 -5.88
N ASN A 123 0.30 20.13 -6.45
CA ASN A 123 -0.07 20.01 -7.87
C ASN A 123 1.06 20.40 -8.84
N HIS A 124 2.09 21.12 -8.40
CA HIS A 124 3.26 21.49 -9.21
C HIS A 124 4.40 20.47 -9.16
N LEU A 125 4.27 19.41 -8.37
CA LEU A 125 5.22 18.31 -8.32
C LEU A 125 5.09 17.41 -9.57
N SER A 126 6.19 16.74 -9.93
CA SER A 126 6.15 15.64 -10.92
C SER A 126 5.27 14.48 -10.40
N LEU A 127 4.87 13.56 -11.27
CA LEU A 127 4.08 12.39 -10.86
C LEU A 127 4.81 11.56 -9.80
N GLY A 128 6.10 11.28 -10.00
CA GLY A 128 6.91 10.54 -9.04
C GLY A 128 7.01 11.25 -7.68
N MET A 129 7.27 12.58 -7.68
CA MET A 129 7.32 13.35 -6.43
C MET A 129 5.96 13.37 -5.72
N LYS A 130 4.85 13.48 -6.44
CA LYS A 130 3.49 13.38 -5.85
C LYS A 130 3.26 12.05 -5.20
N THR A 131 3.63 10.97 -5.88
CA THR A 131 3.50 9.61 -5.37
C THR A 131 4.37 9.42 -4.12
N MET A 132 5.61 9.93 -4.13
CA MET A 132 6.51 9.85 -2.97
C MET A 132 5.93 10.61 -1.77
N VAL A 133 5.51 11.88 -1.94
CA VAL A 133 4.87 12.67 -0.86
C VAL A 133 3.65 11.96 -0.31
N SER A 134 2.78 11.44 -1.18
CA SER A 134 1.59 10.72 -0.75
C SER A 134 1.94 9.45 0.04
N THR A 135 2.97 8.71 -0.39
CA THR A 135 3.45 7.52 0.32
C THR A 135 4.03 7.87 1.69
N ILE A 136 4.83 8.93 1.78
CA ILE A 136 5.36 9.42 3.06
C ILE A 136 4.22 9.73 4.03
N ILE A 137 3.21 10.50 3.58
CA ILE A 137 2.02 10.83 4.40
C ILE A 137 1.30 9.56 4.86
N CYS A 138 1.16 8.58 3.99
CA CYS A 138 0.49 7.31 4.30
C CYS A 138 1.29 6.48 5.31
N LEU A 139 2.59 6.34 5.12
CA LEU A 139 3.45 5.60 6.03
C LEU A 139 3.52 6.26 7.41
N ALA A 140 3.61 7.60 7.46
CA ALA A 140 3.61 8.37 8.68
C ALA A 140 2.27 8.33 9.43
N SER A 141 1.19 7.88 8.81
CA SER A 141 -0.13 7.79 9.45
C SER A 141 -0.18 6.78 10.60
N ASN A 142 0.80 5.88 10.72
CA ASN A 142 0.89 4.82 11.73
C ASN A 142 -0.37 3.94 11.85
N LYS A 143 -1.15 3.80 10.78
CA LYS A 143 -2.27 2.87 10.72
C LYS A 143 -1.76 1.42 10.66
N ASN A 144 -2.53 0.48 11.22
CA ASN A 144 -2.19 -0.94 11.25
C ASN A 144 -2.15 -1.59 9.88
N VAL A 145 -2.85 -1.01 8.90
CA VAL A 145 -2.90 -1.49 7.52
C VAL A 145 -2.60 -0.35 6.57
N ILE A 146 -1.59 -0.54 5.73
CA ILE A 146 -1.16 0.40 4.69
C ILE A 146 -1.37 -0.27 3.33
N LEU A 147 -2.10 0.38 2.45
CA LEU A 147 -2.39 -0.11 1.11
C LEU A 147 -1.85 0.87 0.08
N LEU A 148 -0.93 0.40 -0.77
CA LEU A 148 -0.26 1.20 -1.78
C LEU A 148 -0.58 0.64 -3.17
N ASP A 149 -1.34 1.39 -3.98
CA ASP A 149 -1.76 0.96 -5.31
C ASP A 149 -0.82 1.51 -6.38
N GLU A 150 -0.01 0.62 -6.99
CA GLU A 150 1.01 0.92 -8.01
C GLU A 150 1.95 2.08 -7.61
N PRO A 151 2.53 2.09 -6.39
CA PRO A 151 3.21 3.26 -5.83
C PRO A 151 4.53 3.62 -6.52
N VAL A 152 5.08 2.74 -7.36
CA VAL A 152 6.35 2.96 -8.06
C VAL A 152 6.16 3.36 -9.54
N LEU A 153 4.92 3.62 -9.95
CA LEU A 153 4.64 4.07 -11.31
C LEU A 153 5.24 5.48 -11.52
N GLY A 154 6.04 5.63 -12.57
CA GLY A 154 6.74 6.88 -12.87
C GLY A 154 8.07 7.08 -12.12
N PHE A 155 8.52 6.11 -11.32
CA PHE A 155 9.82 6.14 -10.68
C PHE A 155 10.91 5.61 -11.63
N ASP A 156 12.07 6.25 -11.63
CA ASP A 156 13.28 5.69 -12.21
C ASP A 156 13.86 4.55 -11.34
N ALA A 157 14.97 3.97 -11.76
CA ALA A 157 15.56 2.83 -11.07
C ALA A 157 16.08 3.18 -9.67
N ILE A 158 16.64 4.38 -9.49
CA ILE A 158 17.20 4.84 -8.21
C ILE A 158 16.06 5.09 -7.24
N MET A 159 15.08 5.88 -7.64
CA MET A 159 13.92 6.23 -6.82
C MET A 159 13.12 4.97 -6.37
N ARG A 160 13.10 3.90 -7.21
CA ARG A 160 12.49 2.62 -6.80
C ARG A 160 13.25 1.94 -5.68
N VAL A 161 14.58 1.95 -5.72
CA VAL A 161 15.40 1.35 -4.66
C VAL A 161 15.16 2.09 -3.34
N GLU A 162 15.27 3.41 -3.37
CA GLU A 162 15.04 4.26 -2.20
C GLU A 162 13.64 4.13 -1.63
N PHE A 163 12.62 4.00 -2.48
CA PHE A 163 11.24 3.73 -2.06
C PHE A 163 11.12 2.42 -1.27
N TYR A 164 11.75 1.33 -1.74
CA TYR A 164 11.70 0.05 -1.02
C TYR A 164 12.51 0.07 0.27
N GLU A 165 13.59 0.85 0.33
CA GLU A 165 14.34 1.08 1.57
C GLU A 165 13.49 1.83 2.59
N MET A 166 12.84 2.94 2.20
CA MET A 166 11.90 3.67 3.05
C MET A 166 10.76 2.77 3.57
N LEU A 167 10.21 1.89 2.72
CA LEU A 167 9.19 0.92 3.13
C LEU A 167 9.72 -0.03 4.21
N ALA A 168 10.93 -0.57 4.02
CA ALA A 168 11.56 -1.48 4.97
C ALA A 168 11.86 -0.79 6.31
N GLU A 169 12.38 0.44 6.27
CA GLU A 169 12.64 1.27 7.47
C GLU A 169 11.33 1.56 8.23
N SER A 170 10.29 1.97 7.50
CA SER A 170 8.97 2.23 8.09
C SER A 170 8.37 0.97 8.73
N PHE A 171 8.57 -0.19 8.12
CA PHE A 171 8.11 -1.47 8.68
C PHE A 171 8.92 -1.88 9.91
N GLN A 172 10.25 -1.69 9.90
CA GLN A 172 11.10 -1.99 11.06
C GLN A 172 10.76 -1.11 12.26
N LYS A 173 10.46 0.18 12.03
CA LYS A 173 10.06 1.12 13.06
C LYS A 173 8.68 0.78 13.65
N HIS A 174 7.74 0.40 12.79
CA HIS A 174 6.36 0.06 13.15
C HIS A 174 5.89 -1.17 12.38
N PRO A 175 6.08 -2.40 12.88
CA PRO A 175 5.61 -3.63 12.24
C PRO A 175 4.08 -3.62 12.08
N ARG A 176 3.61 -3.76 10.84
CA ARG A 176 2.20 -3.69 10.44
C ARG A 176 1.97 -4.37 9.10
N ILE A 177 0.73 -4.48 8.65
CA ILE A 177 0.44 -5.03 7.32
C ILE A 177 0.59 -3.91 6.28
N ILE A 178 1.53 -4.08 5.34
CA ILE A 178 1.71 -3.19 4.18
C ILE A 178 1.45 -4.00 2.92
N ILE A 179 0.45 -3.61 2.11
CA ILE A 179 0.17 -4.27 0.84
C ILE A 179 0.54 -3.33 -0.30
N VAL A 180 1.42 -3.79 -1.18
CA VAL A 180 1.86 -3.05 -2.37
C VAL A 180 1.34 -3.75 -3.62
N SER A 181 0.49 -3.09 -4.41
CA SER A 181 0.10 -3.63 -5.71
C SER A 181 1.14 -3.29 -6.78
N THR A 182 1.38 -4.22 -7.69
CA THR A 182 2.24 -3.98 -8.85
C THR A 182 1.90 -4.94 -9.99
N HIS A 183 2.17 -4.51 -11.22
CA HIS A 183 2.13 -5.36 -12.40
C HIS A 183 3.53 -5.79 -12.86
N ILE A 184 4.60 -5.27 -12.22
CA ILE A 184 5.98 -5.51 -12.59
C ILE A 184 6.53 -6.63 -11.70
N ILE A 185 6.84 -7.77 -12.30
CA ILE A 185 7.56 -8.87 -11.66
C ILE A 185 9.07 -8.56 -11.69
N SER A 186 9.50 -7.51 -11.01
CA SER A 186 10.93 -7.32 -10.75
C SER A 186 11.23 -7.91 -9.36
N GLY A 187 12.13 -8.88 -9.28
CA GLY A 187 12.40 -9.75 -8.13
C GLY A 187 12.86 -9.11 -6.82
N ARG A 188 12.35 -7.91 -6.47
CA ARG A 188 12.72 -7.17 -5.27
C ARG A 188 11.56 -6.84 -4.33
N CYS A 189 10.42 -7.51 -4.47
CA CYS A 189 9.38 -7.46 -3.44
C CYS A 189 9.72 -8.31 -2.19
N SER A 190 10.86 -8.99 -2.18
CA SER A 190 11.35 -9.66 -0.97
C SER A 190 12.24 -8.70 -0.20
N ALA A 191 11.75 -8.18 0.92
CA ALA A 191 12.55 -7.48 1.90
C ALA A 191 13.55 -8.45 2.54
N LYS A 192 14.68 -8.71 1.83
CA LYS A 192 15.87 -9.30 2.43
C LYS A 192 16.95 -8.24 2.48
N HIS A 193 17.09 -7.60 3.62
CA HIS A 193 18.36 -7.07 4.06
C HIS A 193 18.79 -7.76 5.36
N HIS A 194 19.31 -8.97 5.24
CA HIS A 194 20.42 -9.41 6.06
C HIS A 194 21.67 -9.37 5.19
N LYS A 195 22.57 -8.42 5.51
CA LYS A 195 23.95 -8.48 5.04
C LYS A 195 24.57 -9.77 5.59
N ASN A 196 24.63 -10.80 4.75
CA ASN A 196 25.67 -11.81 4.84
C ASN A 196 26.18 -12.11 3.44
N ARG A 197 27.46 -11.76 3.25
CA ARG A 197 28.25 -12.14 2.08
C ARG A 197 28.33 -13.66 2.07
N LYS A 198 27.76 -14.28 1.05
CA LYS A 198 28.30 -15.40 0.26
C LYS A 198 27.25 -15.82 -0.76
N ASN A 199 27.73 -15.97 -1.98
CA ASN A 199 26.99 -16.44 -3.17
C ASN A 199 26.18 -17.69 -2.87
N GLU A 200 24.86 -17.62 -3.15
CA GLU A 200 24.09 -18.75 -3.67
C GLU A 200 22.68 -18.25 -3.96
N THR A 201 22.28 -18.35 -5.22
CA THR A 201 20.95 -18.06 -5.73
C THR A 201 20.07 -19.28 -5.50
N GLU A 202 19.40 -19.36 -4.35
CA GLU A 202 18.26 -20.26 -4.18
C GLU A 202 16.97 -19.44 -4.01
N PRO A 203 15.85 -19.82 -4.66
CA PRO A 203 14.56 -19.18 -4.45
C PRO A 203 14.07 -19.53 -3.05
N VAL A 204 14.04 -18.53 -2.17
CA VAL A 204 13.48 -18.70 -0.81
C VAL A 204 11.99 -18.91 -0.93
N ALA A 205 11.53 -20.08 -0.50
CA ALA A 205 10.12 -20.44 -0.38
C ALA A 205 9.44 -19.52 0.63
N GLY A 206 8.86 -18.42 0.16
CA GLY A 206 7.94 -17.61 0.92
C GLY A 206 6.59 -18.33 1.05
N LYS A 207 5.90 -18.22 2.18
CA LYS A 207 4.53 -18.69 2.31
C LYS A 207 3.67 -17.94 1.27
N GLN A 208 3.26 -18.64 0.23
CA GLN A 208 2.37 -18.11 -0.79
C GLN A 208 0.94 -18.14 -0.27
N ALA A 209 0.36 -17.00 0.05
CA ALA A 209 -1.07 -16.90 0.15
C ALA A 209 -1.61 -16.68 -1.28
N PHE A 210 -2.17 -17.71 -1.89
CA PHE A 210 -2.73 -17.63 -3.24
C PHE A 210 -4.11 -16.98 -3.18
N TYR A 211 -4.22 -15.84 -3.80
CA TYR A 211 -5.47 -15.33 -4.31
C TYR A 211 -5.57 -15.73 -5.78
N ASN A 212 -6.30 -16.81 -6.06
CA ASN A 212 -6.56 -17.25 -7.42
C ASN A 212 -7.86 -16.61 -7.90
N SER A 213 -7.77 -15.45 -8.57
CA SER A 213 -8.86 -15.01 -9.43
C SER A 213 -8.61 -15.57 -10.82
N GLU A 214 -9.66 -15.98 -11.52
CA GLU A 214 -9.62 -16.28 -12.97
C GLU A 214 -8.95 -15.14 -13.78
N ASN A 215 -8.74 -13.98 -13.17
CA ASN A 215 -8.13 -12.79 -13.72
C ASN A 215 -6.60 -12.68 -13.47
N GLY A 216 -5.96 -13.66 -12.81
CA GLY A 216 -4.50 -13.73 -12.68
C GLY A 216 -3.85 -12.76 -11.67
N CYS A 217 -4.53 -12.45 -10.55
CA CYS A 217 -3.88 -11.81 -9.41
C CYS A 217 -3.24 -12.85 -8.49
N HIS A 218 -2.02 -12.55 -8.03
CA HIS A 218 -1.28 -13.36 -7.09
C HIS A 218 -0.90 -12.53 -5.86
N PHE A 219 -1.05 -13.10 -4.69
CA PHE A 219 -0.68 -12.49 -3.42
C PHE A 219 0.55 -13.22 -2.87
N PHE A 220 1.62 -12.48 -2.59
CA PHE A 220 2.85 -13.01 -2.01
C PHE A 220 3.05 -12.45 -0.62
N ALA A 221 3.16 -13.36 0.36
CA ALA A 221 3.59 -13.03 1.71
C ALA A 221 5.13 -13.08 1.80
N PRO A 222 5.75 -12.29 2.69
CA PRO A 222 7.16 -12.46 3.01
C PRO A 222 7.43 -13.83 3.62
N PRO A 223 8.65 -14.34 3.49
CA PRO A 223 9.07 -15.61 4.09
C PRO A 223 9.00 -15.58 5.61
#